data_bebf646f5b60c985087d0e75fb6e1440
#
_entry.id   bebf646f5b60c985087d0e75fb6e1440
#
_cell.length_a   1.000
_cell.length_b   1.000
_cell.length_c   1.000
_cell.angle_alpha   90.00
_cell.angle_beta   90.00
_cell.angle_gamma   90.00
#
_symmetry.space_group_name_H-M   'P 1'
#
loop_
_entity.id
_entity.type
_entity.pdbx_description
1 polymer ?
#
loop_
_entity_poly.entity_id
_entity_poly.type
_entity_poly.pdbx_seq_one_letter_code
_entity_poly.pdbx_strand_id
1 'polypeptide(L)'
;MSQDWWRHAVIYQVYVRSFADSDGDGVGDLPGIRSRLPYLRDLGVDAVWITPFYASPMADGGYDVADYRAVDPLFGGLDDVRALVADAHELGIRVIVDIVPNHSSDQHAWFQEALAGRGRERYIF
;
A
#
# COMPACT_ATOMS: atom_id res chain seq x y z
N MET A 1 11.63 -20.24 -10.89
CA MET A 1 11.54 -18.77 -11.16
C MET A 1 12.94 -18.19 -11.16
N SER A 2 13.30 -17.37 -12.14
CA SER A 2 14.59 -16.70 -12.13
C SER A 2 14.66 -15.72 -10.95
N GLN A 3 15.81 -15.67 -10.30
CA GLN A 3 16.05 -14.70 -9.20
C GLN A 3 15.98 -13.24 -9.69
N ASP A 4 16.12 -13.03 -11.01
CA ASP A 4 16.20 -11.73 -11.65
C ASP A 4 14.93 -11.38 -12.46
N TRP A 5 13.76 -11.91 -12.09
CA TRP A 5 12.50 -11.70 -12.82
C TRP A 5 12.19 -10.20 -13.04
N TRP A 6 12.54 -9.38 -12.08
CA TRP A 6 12.27 -7.93 -12.06
C TRP A 6 13.05 -7.15 -13.13
N ARG A 7 14.14 -7.73 -13.68
CA ARG A 7 14.97 -7.05 -14.70
C ARG A 7 14.24 -6.84 -16.03
N HIS A 8 13.27 -7.69 -16.32
CA HIS A 8 12.53 -7.67 -17.58
C HIS A 8 11.03 -7.50 -17.35
N ALA A 9 10.62 -7.32 -16.11
CA ALA A 9 9.23 -7.21 -15.71
C ALA A 9 8.63 -5.86 -16.10
N VAL A 10 7.38 -5.89 -16.51
CA VAL A 10 6.53 -4.71 -16.60
C VAL A 10 5.83 -4.55 -15.26
N ILE A 11 6.15 -3.48 -14.54
CA ILE A 11 5.59 -3.18 -13.22
C ILE A 11 4.63 -2.02 -13.37
N TYR A 12 3.37 -2.25 -13.01
CA TYR A 12 2.31 -1.25 -13.09
C TYR A 12 2.08 -0.64 -11.70
N GLN A 13 2.30 0.66 -11.56
CA GLN A 13 2.04 1.36 -10.31
C GLN A 13 0.56 1.66 -10.15
N VAL A 14 0.01 1.36 -8.98
CA VAL A 14 -1.36 1.66 -8.59
C VAL A 14 -1.34 2.64 -7.42
N TYR A 15 -1.88 3.85 -7.63
CA TYR A 15 -2.19 4.76 -6.55
C TYR A 15 -3.57 4.39 -6.01
N VAL A 16 -3.61 3.83 -4.81
CA VAL A 16 -4.82 3.19 -4.26
C VAL A 16 -6.02 4.12 -4.29
N ARG A 17 -5.80 5.35 -3.86
CA ARG A 17 -6.86 6.34 -3.65
C ARG A 17 -7.62 6.74 -4.93
N SER A 18 -7.01 6.58 -6.11
CA SER A 18 -7.59 7.04 -7.37
C SER A 18 -7.78 5.96 -8.43
N PHE A 19 -7.39 4.72 -8.16
CA PHE A 19 -7.36 3.69 -9.20
C PHE A 19 -8.75 3.09 -9.47
N ALA A 20 -9.41 2.59 -8.45
CA ALA A 20 -10.74 2.00 -8.60
C ALA A 20 -11.51 2.05 -7.26
N ASP A 21 -12.69 2.64 -7.32
CA ASP A 21 -13.62 2.78 -6.20
C ASP A 21 -14.64 1.66 -6.25
N SER A 22 -14.68 0.80 -5.24
CA SER A 22 -15.58 -0.36 -5.21
C SER A 22 -16.93 -0.08 -4.56
N ASP A 23 -17.01 0.93 -3.71
CA ASP A 23 -18.21 1.21 -2.90
C ASP A 23 -18.90 2.53 -3.23
N GLY A 24 -18.35 3.32 -4.15
CA GLY A 24 -18.97 4.55 -4.64
C GLY A 24 -18.79 5.75 -3.73
N ASP A 25 -17.80 5.72 -2.82
CA ASP A 25 -17.51 6.84 -1.92
C ASP A 25 -16.64 7.94 -2.55
N GLY A 26 -16.21 7.73 -3.80
CA GLY A 26 -15.35 8.67 -4.53
C GLY A 26 -13.85 8.45 -4.29
N VAL A 27 -13.49 7.42 -3.52
CA VAL A 27 -12.10 7.09 -3.19
C VAL A 27 -11.81 5.66 -3.62
N GLY A 28 -10.69 5.44 -4.31
CA GLY A 28 -10.22 4.10 -4.66
C GLY A 28 -9.90 3.27 -3.43
N ASP A 29 -10.00 1.96 -3.54
CA ASP A 29 -9.82 1.03 -2.44
C ASP A 29 -9.20 -0.30 -2.88
N LEU A 30 -8.84 -1.15 -1.92
CA LEU A 30 -8.23 -2.46 -2.19
C LEU A 30 -9.18 -3.41 -2.92
N PRO A 31 -10.48 -3.52 -2.56
CA PRO A 31 -11.41 -4.31 -3.36
C PRO A 31 -11.55 -3.81 -4.81
N GLY A 32 -11.45 -2.50 -5.02
CA GLY A 32 -11.44 -1.91 -6.36
C GLY A 32 -10.23 -2.36 -7.18
N ILE A 33 -9.04 -2.34 -6.60
CA ILE A 33 -7.83 -2.87 -7.24
C ILE A 33 -8.01 -4.34 -7.59
N ARG A 34 -8.49 -5.14 -6.63
CA ARG A 34 -8.75 -6.57 -6.82
C ARG A 34 -9.67 -6.83 -8.01
N SER A 35 -10.72 -6.04 -8.17
CA SER A 35 -11.68 -6.17 -9.29
C SER A 35 -11.04 -5.89 -10.65
N ARG A 36 -9.95 -5.16 -10.71
CA ARG A 36 -9.22 -4.79 -11.93
C ARG A 36 -8.01 -5.67 -12.25
N LEU A 37 -7.70 -6.65 -11.42
CA LEU A 37 -6.60 -7.58 -11.68
C LEU A 37 -6.73 -8.31 -13.04
N PRO A 38 -7.91 -8.78 -13.47
CA PRO A 38 -8.07 -9.37 -14.81
C PRO A 38 -7.69 -8.40 -15.95
N TYR A 39 -8.04 -7.13 -15.82
CA TYR A 39 -7.63 -6.09 -16.77
C TYR A 39 -6.10 -5.96 -16.83
N LEU A 40 -5.43 -5.93 -15.67
CA LEU A 40 -3.98 -5.81 -15.59
C LEU A 40 -3.28 -7.04 -16.16
N ARG A 41 -3.83 -8.23 -15.94
CA ARG A 41 -3.34 -9.45 -16.57
C ARG A 41 -3.43 -9.37 -18.10
N ASP A 42 -4.57 -8.95 -18.62
CA ASP A 42 -4.81 -8.85 -20.07
C ASP A 42 -3.93 -7.76 -20.71
N LEU A 43 -3.58 -6.72 -19.95
CA LEU A 43 -2.62 -5.70 -20.35
C LEU A 43 -1.18 -6.25 -20.45
N GLY A 44 -0.89 -7.36 -19.76
CA GLY A 44 0.39 -8.04 -19.82
C GLY A 44 1.40 -7.61 -18.77
N VAL A 45 0.95 -7.05 -17.64
CA VAL A 45 1.85 -6.68 -16.55
C VAL A 45 2.33 -7.90 -15.78
N ASP A 46 3.56 -7.85 -15.29
CA ASP A 46 4.17 -8.93 -14.50
C ASP A 46 3.99 -8.70 -13.00
N ALA A 47 3.88 -7.46 -12.60
CA ALA A 47 3.70 -7.07 -11.21
C ALA A 47 2.87 -5.79 -11.09
N VAL A 48 2.18 -5.67 -9.96
CA VAL A 48 1.55 -4.41 -9.53
C VAL A 48 2.32 -3.86 -8.33
N TRP A 49 2.64 -2.59 -8.38
CA TRP A 49 3.20 -1.84 -7.27
C TRP A 49 2.09 -0.98 -6.69
N ILE A 50 1.69 -1.31 -5.46
CA ILE A 50 0.63 -0.61 -4.75
C ILE A 50 1.26 0.42 -3.83
N THR A 51 0.86 1.70 -3.99
CA THR A 51 1.29 2.78 -3.10
C THR A 51 0.78 2.55 -1.68
N PRO A 52 1.35 3.23 -0.65
CA PRO A 52 1.04 2.92 0.73
C PRO A 52 -0.45 2.96 1.05
N PHE A 53 -0.93 1.89 1.67
CA PHE A 53 -2.32 1.74 2.13
C PHE A 53 -2.40 1.56 3.66
N TYR A 54 -1.30 1.83 4.36
CA TYR A 54 -1.24 1.80 5.82
C TYR A 54 -2.09 2.91 6.43
N ALA A 55 -2.46 2.76 7.70
CA ALA A 55 -3.15 3.81 8.45
C ALA A 55 -2.36 5.12 8.38
N SER A 56 -3.00 6.17 7.89
CA SER A 56 -2.37 7.46 7.62
C SER A 56 -3.40 8.58 7.67
N PRO A 57 -3.03 9.78 8.20
CA PRO A 57 -3.89 10.96 8.09
C PRO A 57 -3.93 11.56 6.67
N MET A 58 -3.19 10.98 5.72
CA MET A 58 -3.16 11.38 4.30
C MET A 58 -2.65 12.81 4.07
N ALA A 59 -1.76 13.29 4.92
CA ALA A 59 -1.11 14.59 4.71
C ALA A 59 -0.10 14.54 3.57
N ASP A 60 0.45 13.35 3.30
CA ASP A 60 1.43 13.09 2.24
C ASP A 60 1.02 11.90 1.36
N GLY A 61 -0.26 11.81 1.00
CA GLY A 61 -0.76 10.79 0.07
C GLY A 61 -0.59 9.34 0.56
N GLY A 62 -0.47 9.11 1.87
CA GLY A 62 -0.26 7.80 2.47
C GLY A 62 1.20 7.50 2.84
N TYR A 63 2.14 8.33 2.42
CA TYR A 63 3.56 8.18 2.79
C TYR A 63 3.86 8.68 4.21
N ASP A 64 2.93 9.37 4.84
CA ASP A 64 2.92 9.73 6.26
C ASP A 64 2.24 8.63 7.07
N VAL A 65 2.98 7.56 7.37
CA VAL A 65 2.42 6.35 7.99
C VAL A 65 2.23 6.56 9.49
N ALA A 66 0.98 6.38 9.95
CA ALA A 66 0.61 6.45 11.36
C ALA A 66 0.70 5.10 12.07
N ASP A 67 0.50 4.00 11.35
CA ASP A 67 0.65 2.65 11.86
C ASP A 67 1.08 1.71 10.72
N TYR A 68 2.30 1.17 10.80
CA TYR A 68 2.85 0.26 9.80
C TYR A 68 2.20 -1.13 9.80
N ARG A 69 1.41 -1.46 10.83
CA ARG A 69 0.77 -2.78 11.00
C ARG A 69 -0.72 -2.77 10.71
N ALA A 70 -1.27 -1.63 10.34
CA ALA A 70 -2.69 -1.48 10.07
C ALA A 70 -2.91 -0.99 8.63
N VAL A 71 -3.96 -1.51 8.01
CA VAL A 71 -4.50 -0.98 6.76
C VAL A 71 -5.42 0.19 7.10
N ASP A 72 -5.32 1.29 6.35
CA ASP A 72 -6.23 2.41 6.56
C ASP A 72 -7.67 1.97 6.24
N PRO A 73 -8.63 2.22 7.15
CA PRO A 73 -10.03 1.84 6.93
C PRO A 73 -10.65 2.43 5.67
N LEU A 74 -10.11 3.54 5.18
CA LEU A 74 -10.54 4.16 3.91
C LEU A 74 -10.37 3.21 2.72
N PHE A 75 -9.36 2.34 2.76
CA PHE A 75 -9.01 1.44 1.67
C PHE A 75 -9.48 -0.01 1.89
N GLY A 76 -9.87 -0.36 3.09
CA GLY A 76 -10.28 -1.70 3.46
C GLY A 76 -9.60 -2.21 4.72
N GLY A 77 -9.36 -3.51 4.79
CA GLY A 77 -8.72 -4.16 5.91
C GLY A 77 -7.63 -5.15 5.47
N LEU A 78 -7.01 -5.78 6.44
CA LEU A 78 -5.94 -6.75 6.18
C LEU A 78 -6.44 -7.96 5.35
N ASP A 79 -7.69 -8.37 5.52
CA ASP A 79 -8.27 -9.46 4.74
C ASP A 79 -8.44 -9.07 3.26
N ASP A 80 -8.69 -7.80 2.97
CA ASP A 80 -8.72 -7.29 1.59
C ASP A 80 -7.34 -7.38 0.94
N VAL A 81 -6.28 -7.07 1.68
CA VAL A 81 -4.89 -7.24 1.21
C VAL A 81 -4.60 -8.71 0.90
N ARG A 82 -4.96 -9.61 1.83
CA ARG A 82 -4.76 -11.05 1.63
C ARG A 82 -5.48 -11.57 0.40
N ALA A 83 -6.74 -11.17 0.23
CA ALA A 83 -7.55 -11.57 -0.92
C ALA A 83 -6.96 -11.02 -2.23
N LEU A 84 -6.54 -9.76 -2.25
CA LEU A 84 -5.90 -9.15 -3.42
C LEU A 84 -4.64 -9.89 -3.81
N VAL A 85 -3.77 -10.19 -2.84
CA VAL A 85 -2.51 -10.91 -3.09
C VAL A 85 -2.79 -12.32 -3.63
N ALA A 86 -3.76 -13.03 -3.05
CA ALA A 86 -4.12 -14.37 -3.51
C ALA A 86 -4.62 -14.35 -4.95
N ASP A 87 -5.54 -13.46 -5.29
CA ASP A 87 -6.08 -13.34 -6.64
C ASP A 87 -5.03 -12.90 -7.65
N ALA A 88 -4.14 -11.98 -7.27
CA ALA A 88 -3.03 -11.57 -8.13
C ALA A 88 -2.11 -12.75 -8.46
N HIS A 89 -1.75 -13.54 -7.46
CA HIS A 89 -0.91 -14.72 -7.64
C HIS A 89 -1.57 -15.77 -8.54
N GLU A 90 -2.87 -16.00 -8.42
CA GLU A 90 -3.61 -16.90 -9.33
C GLU A 90 -3.55 -16.43 -10.78
N LEU A 91 -3.48 -15.13 -11.01
CA LEU A 91 -3.34 -14.53 -12.34
C LEU A 91 -1.87 -14.40 -12.80
N GLY A 92 -0.92 -14.88 -12.01
CA GLY A 92 0.51 -14.78 -12.32
C GLY A 92 1.07 -13.37 -12.12
N ILE A 93 0.39 -12.50 -11.40
CA ILE A 93 0.82 -11.13 -11.12
C ILE A 93 1.47 -11.08 -9.73
N ARG A 94 2.68 -10.52 -9.64
CA ARG A 94 3.35 -10.28 -8.38
C ARG A 94 2.85 -8.98 -7.76
N VAL A 95 2.91 -8.89 -6.43
CA VAL A 95 2.52 -7.69 -5.68
C VAL A 95 3.75 -7.10 -5.01
N ILE A 96 3.96 -5.81 -5.23
CA ILE A 96 5.01 -5.02 -4.60
C ILE A 96 4.32 -3.96 -3.76
N VAL A 97 4.77 -3.79 -2.52
CA VAL A 97 4.26 -2.74 -1.62
C VAL A 97 5.40 -1.84 -1.19
N ASP A 98 5.07 -0.58 -0.92
CA ASP A 98 6.05 0.39 -0.42
C ASP A 98 6.42 0.10 1.04
N ILE A 99 7.68 0.36 1.35
CA ILE A 99 8.18 0.50 2.72
C ILE A 99 8.64 1.93 2.90
N VAL A 100 8.20 2.59 3.96
CA VAL A 100 8.55 3.98 4.25
C VAL A 100 9.38 4.05 5.54
N PRO A 101 10.69 3.74 5.49
CA PRO A 101 11.53 3.68 6.69
C PRO A 101 12.16 5.03 7.07
N ASN A 102 12.13 6.03 6.19
CA ASN A 102 12.81 7.30 6.39
C ASN A 102 12.14 8.18 7.45
N HIS A 103 10.82 8.13 7.53
CA HIS A 103 10.01 8.98 8.41
C HIS A 103 8.70 8.27 8.76
N SER A 104 7.99 8.83 9.71
CA SER A 104 6.61 8.44 10.04
C SER A 104 5.70 9.66 10.00
N SER A 105 4.38 9.43 10.09
CA SER A 105 3.43 10.50 10.37
C SER A 105 3.71 11.12 11.76
N ASP A 106 3.42 12.40 11.91
CA ASP A 106 3.38 13.05 13.23
C ASP A 106 2.28 12.45 14.12
N GLN A 107 1.32 11.74 13.55
CA GLN A 107 0.28 11.00 14.26
C GLN A 107 0.72 9.59 14.68
N HIS A 108 1.90 9.13 14.28
CA HIS A 108 2.42 7.84 14.71
C HIS A 108 2.69 7.83 16.23
N ALA A 109 2.32 6.75 16.90
CA ALA A 109 2.50 6.63 18.35
C ALA A 109 3.94 6.87 18.80
N TRP A 110 4.93 6.41 18.03
CA TRP A 110 6.35 6.65 18.32
C TRP A 110 6.72 8.14 18.32
N PHE A 111 6.17 8.89 17.38
CA PHE A 111 6.44 10.32 17.31
C PHE A 111 5.76 11.08 18.46
N GLN A 112 4.52 10.71 18.79
CA GLN A 112 3.80 11.29 19.92
C GLN A 112 4.51 10.99 21.26
N GLU A 113 5.03 9.76 21.43
CA GLU A 113 5.87 9.42 22.57
C GLU A 113 7.15 10.23 22.62
N ALA A 114 7.80 10.44 21.47
CA ALA A 114 9.03 11.23 21.38
C ALA A 114 8.78 12.70 21.77
N LEU A 115 7.67 13.28 21.36
CA LEU A 115 7.26 14.63 21.79
C LEU A 115 7.04 14.69 23.31
N ALA A 116 6.55 13.62 23.91
CA ALA A 116 6.37 13.50 25.37
C ALA A 116 7.67 13.11 26.12
N GLY A 117 8.81 13.04 25.42
CA GLY A 117 10.12 12.77 26.00
C GLY A 117 10.50 11.29 26.10
N ARG A 118 9.74 10.39 25.48
CA ARG A 118 10.02 8.94 25.47
C ARG A 118 10.43 8.46 24.08
N GLY A 119 11.52 7.70 23.98
CA GLY A 119 11.96 7.13 22.71
C GLY A 119 12.40 8.17 21.67
N ARG A 120 12.95 9.29 22.13
CA ARG A 120 13.42 10.39 21.25
C ARG A 120 14.55 9.97 20.32
N GLU A 121 15.29 8.93 20.67
CA GLU A 121 16.36 8.36 19.87
C GLU A 121 15.90 7.78 18.52
N ARG A 122 14.60 7.58 18.33
CA ARG A 122 14.02 7.14 17.07
C ARG A 122 13.95 8.25 16.02
N TYR A 123 14.07 9.50 16.43
CA TYR A 123 13.90 10.67 15.57
C TYR A 123 15.06 11.66 15.71
N ILE A 124 15.31 12.41 14.64
CA ILE A 124 16.22 13.55 14.64
C ILE A 124 15.37 14.81 14.79
N PHE A 125 15.68 15.62 15.80
CA PHE A 125 15.00 16.89 16.07
C PHE A 125 15.89 18.09 15.75
#